data_34fd75996a42c91280f66f719a23c4c6
#
_entry.id   34fd75996a42c91280f66f719a23c4c6
#
_cell.length_a   1.000
_cell.length_b   1.000
_cell.length_c   1.000
_cell.angle_alpha   90.00
_cell.angle_beta   90.00
_cell.angle_gamma   90.00
#
_symmetry.space_group_name_H-M   'P 1'
#
loop_
_entity.id
_entity.type
_entity.pdbx_description
1 polymer ?
#
loop_
_entity_poly.entity_id
_entity_poly.type
_entity_poly.pdbx_seq_one_letter_code
_entity_poly.pdbx_strand_id
1 'polypeptide(L)' 'MSRLLSVTVAAPTCAEADALGTMFLAMGADDALKAVRTMPDVKAYFILADGADGYEEYISPAMEAMIMQ' A
#
# COMPACT_ATOMS: atom_id res chain seq x y z
N MET A 1 -16.37 -5.06 -3.34
CA MET A 1 -15.29 -5.36 -2.37
C MET A 1 -13.95 -5.38 -3.09
N SER A 2 -13.02 -4.57 -2.65
CA SER A 2 -11.70 -4.48 -3.27
C SER A 2 -10.79 -5.60 -2.77
N ARG A 3 -9.99 -6.14 -3.65
CA ARG A 3 -9.03 -7.16 -3.32
C ARG A 3 -7.62 -6.60 -3.54
N LEU A 4 -6.75 -6.80 -2.59
CA LEU A 4 -5.38 -6.33 -2.69
C LEU A 4 -4.56 -7.28 -3.56
N LEU A 5 -4.07 -6.79 -4.68
CA LEU A 5 -3.30 -7.59 -5.63
C LEU A 5 -1.80 -7.45 -5.45
N SER A 6 -1.34 -6.25 -5.12
CA SER A 6 0.08 -5.97 -5.00
C SER A 6 0.33 -4.85 -4.02
N VAL A 7 1.43 -4.94 -3.30
CA VAL A 7 1.87 -3.91 -2.36
C VAL A 7 3.34 -3.63 -2.62
N THR A 8 3.66 -2.36 -2.81
CA THR A 8 5.04 -1.89 -2.86
C THR A 8 5.25 -0.93 -1.70
N VAL A 9 6.23 -1.18 -0.87
CA VAL A 9 6.53 -0.34 0.28
C VAL A 9 7.98 0.11 0.20
N ALA A 10 8.20 1.40 0.40
CA ALA A 10 9.54 1.95 0.58
C ALA A 10 9.71 2.35 2.04
N ALA A 11 10.73 1.82 2.67
CA ALA A 11 11.06 2.07 4.07
C ALA A 11 12.57 2.21 4.22
N PRO A 12 13.05 2.71 5.37
CA PRO A 12 14.50 2.92 5.57
C PRO A 12 15.32 1.65 5.42
N THR A 13 14.75 0.48 5.71
CA THR A 13 15.45 -0.80 5.53
C THR A 13 14.59 -1.74 4.69
N CYS A 14 15.26 -2.65 3.99
CA CYS A 14 14.57 -3.69 3.23
C CYS A 14 13.75 -4.60 4.13
N ALA A 15 14.25 -4.88 5.34
CA ALA A 15 13.54 -5.72 6.30
C ALA A 15 12.22 -5.09 6.72
N GLU A 16 12.20 -3.78 6.98
CA GLU A 16 10.97 -3.08 7.31
C GLU A 16 9.99 -3.05 6.16
N ALA A 17 10.49 -2.79 4.95
CA ALA A 17 9.65 -2.76 3.75
C ALA A 17 8.99 -4.12 3.51
N ASP A 18 9.75 -5.20 3.66
CA ASP A 18 9.25 -6.54 3.48
C ASP A 18 8.21 -6.91 4.54
N ALA A 19 8.50 -6.58 5.80
CA ALA A 19 7.57 -6.86 6.90
C ALA A 19 6.25 -6.11 6.72
N LEU A 20 6.30 -4.82 6.36
CA LEU A 20 5.11 -4.03 6.13
C LEU A 20 4.30 -4.53 4.94
N GLY A 21 4.97 -4.88 3.85
CA GLY A 21 4.31 -5.44 2.68
C GLY A 21 3.56 -6.73 3.01
N THR A 22 4.21 -7.61 3.74
CA THR A 22 3.59 -8.87 4.18
C THR A 22 2.40 -8.60 5.10
N MET A 23 2.55 -7.67 6.04
CA MET A 23 1.48 -7.29 6.95
C MET A 23 0.26 -6.76 6.19
N PHE A 24 0.47 -5.86 5.25
CA PHE A 24 -0.62 -5.29 4.47
C PHE A 24 -1.34 -6.34 3.63
N LEU A 25 -0.61 -7.24 3.03
CA LEU A 25 -1.21 -8.35 2.27
C LEU A 25 -2.05 -9.26 3.18
N ALA A 26 -1.57 -9.53 4.38
CA ALA A 26 -2.28 -10.38 5.33
C ALA A 26 -3.54 -9.71 5.86
N MET A 27 -3.53 -8.39 6.04
CA MET A 27 -4.67 -7.63 6.52
C MET A 27 -5.83 -7.57 5.52
N GLY A 28 -5.51 -7.54 4.24
CA GLY A 28 -6.48 -7.27 3.19
C GLY A 28 -6.60 -5.77 2.89
N ALA A 29 -7.29 -5.44 1.82
CA ALA A 29 -7.31 -4.09 1.26
C ALA A 29 -7.84 -3.03 2.22
N ASP A 30 -8.99 -3.27 2.84
CA ASP A 30 -9.62 -2.25 3.67
C ASP A 30 -8.78 -1.92 4.90
N ASP A 31 -8.30 -2.95 5.57
CA ASP A 31 -7.48 -2.77 6.77
C ASP A 31 -6.11 -2.19 6.44
N ALA A 32 -5.54 -2.59 5.31
CA ALA A 32 -4.27 -2.07 4.87
C ALA A 32 -4.34 -0.57 4.57
N LEU A 33 -5.41 -0.14 3.91
CA LEU A 33 -5.62 1.28 3.62
C LEU A 33 -5.80 2.09 4.90
N LYS A 34 -6.55 1.56 5.87
CA LYS A 34 -6.70 2.22 7.16
C LYS A 34 -5.38 2.32 7.90
N ALA A 35 -4.62 1.24 7.88
CA ALA A 35 -3.33 1.21 8.57
C ALA A 35 -2.35 2.21 7.97
N VAL A 36 -2.26 2.27 6.66
CA VAL A 36 -1.30 3.18 6.00
C VAL A 36 -1.63 4.64 6.23
N ARG A 37 -2.91 4.96 6.42
CA ARG A 37 -3.34 6.33 6.73
C ARG A 37 -2.86 6.80 8.10
N THR A 38 -2.62 5.87 9.00
CA THR A 38 -2.09 6.20 10.33
C THR A 38 -0.57 6.22 10.37
N MET A 39 0.08 5.95 9.25
CA MET A 39 1.53 5.87 9.14
C MET A 39 2.04 6.90 8.12
N PRO A 40 2.10 8.20 8.50
CA PRO A 40 2.42 9.25 7.51
C PRO A 40 3.81 9.15 6.90
N ASP A 41 4.72 8.43 7.56
CA ASP A 41 6.09 8.26 7.07
C ASP A 41 6.26 7.05 6.16
N VAL A 42 5.23 6.23 6.02
CA VAL A 42 5.30 5.02 5.20
C VAL A 42 4.95 5.36 3.76
N LYS A 43 5.85 4.99 2.86
CA LYS A 43 5.65 5.15 1.42
C LYS A 43 5.13 3.84 0.88
N ALA A 44 3.88 3.82 0.46
CA ALA A 44 3.24 2.61 0.00
C ALA A 44 2.45 2.84 -1.29
N TYR A 45 2.46 1.83 -2.14
CA TYR A 45 1.72 1.81 -3.39
C TYR A 45 0.95 0.49 -3.43
N PHE A 46 -0.36 0.58 -3.51
CA PHE A 46 -1.23 -0.59 -3.54
C PHE A 46 -1.91 -0.71 -4.90
N ILE A 47 -2.00 -1.92 -5.41
CA ILE A 47 -2.84 -2.24 -6.56
C ILE A 47 -3.96 -3.13 -6.08
N LEU A 48 -5.20 -2.69 -6.31
CA LEU A 48 -6.40 -3.35 -5.82
C LEU A 48 -7.26 -3.78 -7.00
N ALA A 49 -7.82 -4.97 -6.93
CA ALA A 49 -8.83 -5.39 -7.89
C ALA A 49 -10.18 -4.83 -7.48
N ASP A 50 -10.87 -4.19 -8.42
CA ASP A 50 -12.17 -3.59 -8.16
C ASP A 50 -13.24 -4.31 -8.98
N GLY A 51 -13.79 -5.36 -8.41
CA GLY A 51 -14.91 -6.05 -9.02
C GLY A 51 -14.55 -6.86 -10.25
N ALA A 52 -15.24 -6.65 -11.34
CA ALA A 52 -15.22 -7.56 -12.46
C ALA A 52 -14.03 -7.39 -13.42
N ASP A 53 -13.71 -6.18 -13.82
CA ASP A 53 -12.76 -5.96 -14.91
C ASP A 53 -11.74 -4.87 -14.66
N GLY A 54 -11.77 -4.24 -13.50
CA GLY A 54 -10.90 -3.10 -13.23
C GLY A 54 -9.96 -3.33 -12.08
N TYR A 55 -9.00 -2.44 -11.97
CA TYR A 55 -8.19 -2.33 -10.79
C TYR A 55 -7.98 -0.86 -10.46
N GLU A 56 -7.72 -0.61 -9.18
CA GLU A 56 -7.46 0.72 -8.69
C GLU A 56 -6.08 0.77 -8.10
N GLU A 57 -5.49 1.95 -8.12
CA GLU A 57 -4.20 2.20 -7.52
C GLU A 57 -4.38 3.15 -6.33
N TYR A 58 -3.73 2.86 -5.23
CA TYR A 58 -3.66 3.76 -4.10
C TYR A 58 -2.21 4.07 -3.79
N ILE A 59 -1.89 5.36 -3.72
CA ILE A 59 -0.56 5.83 -3.42
C ILE A 59 -0.64 6.61 -2.11
N SER A 60 0.16 6.21 -1.10
CA SER A 60 0.17 6.93 0.16
C SER A 60 0.71 8.36 -0.05
N PRO A 61 0.34 9.32 0.83
CA PRO A 61 0.82 10.69 0.68
C PRO A 61 2.34 10.81 0.65
N ALA A 62 3.04 10.03 1.46
CA ALA A 62 4.50 10.04 1.47
C ALA A 62 5.09 9.53 0.16
N MET A 63 4.48 8.48 -0.41
CA MET A 63 4.92 7.95 -1.70
C MET A 63 4.63 8.92 -2.84
N GLU A 64 3.47 9.56 -2.80
CA GLU A 64 3.09 10.55 -3.79
C GLU A 64 4.07 11.71 -3.81
N ALA A 65 4.45 12.22 -2.65
CA ALA A 65 5.43 13.29 -2.54
C ALA A 65 6.78 12.89 -3.13
N MET A 66 7.18 11.64 -2.94
CA MET A 66 8.43 11.13 -3.51
C MET A 66 8.37 11.05 -5.03
N ILE A 67 7.26 10.59 -5.58
CA ILE A 67 7.10 10.43 -7.03
C ILE A 67 7.02 11.79 -7.74
N MET A 68 6.41 12.76 -7.09
CA MET A 68 6.16 14.07 -7.69
C MET A 68 7.35 15.02 -7.65
N GLN A 69 8.46 14.60 -7.12
CA GLN A 69 9.68 15.42 -7.10
C GLN A 69 10.38 15.45 -8.44
#